data_fcd3928876a01f99ef6fb85d367e2c86
#
_entry.id   fcd3928876a01f99ef6fb85d367e2c86
#
_cell.length_a   1.000
_cell.length_b   1.000
_cell.length_c   1.000
_cell.angle_alpha   90.00
_cell.angle_beta   90.00
_cell.angle_gamma   90.00
#
_symmetry.space_group_name_H-M   'P 1'
#
loop_
_entity.id
_entity.type
_entity.pdbx_description
1 polymer ?
#
loop_
_entity_poly.entity_id
_entity_poly.type
_entity_poly.pdbx_seq_one_letter_code
_entity_poly.pdbx_strand_id
1 'polypeptide(L)'
;LGVAIAILVSAKMRGLKLFPLADIAGVVAPIGIFFGRCANFINAELYGRHTDAPIGMIFPEANTGGTPSAYDWAANEWVYCRDQNPAYRLCQPEMPRHPSQLYEAFLEGLLPFLVISILVWRFGLLKRRGLAAGIFLLFYAAGRTISEQFREPDSFTMGVLPDWVTMGQLLSLPMWIGGVLLVWYGLSRPPAGAERV
;
A
#
# COMPACT_ATOMS: atom_id res chain seq x y z
N LEU A 1 10.96 0.64 -6.20
CA LEU A 1 12.27 0.77 -6.87
C LEU A 1 12.90 2.14 -6.59
N GLY A 2 12.24 3.27 -6.83
CA GLY A 2 12.81 4.62 -6.66
C GLY A 2 13.41 4.88 -5.28
N VAL A 3 12.71 4.53 -4.20
CA VAL A 3 13.21 4.69 -2.82
C VAL A 3 14.45 3.83 -2.57
N ALA A 4 14.48 2.59 -3.06
CA ALA A 4 15.65 1.71 -2.91
C ALA A 4 16.88 2.29 -3.63
N ILE A 5 16.69 2.80 -4.85
CA ILE A 5 17.77 3.48 -5.60
C ILE A 5 18.21 4.73 -4.85
N ALA A 6 17.29 5.55 -4.34
CA ALA A 6 17.63 6.76 -3.58
C ALA A 6 18.44 6.44 -2.32
N ILE A 7 18.09 5.38 -1.59
CA ILE A 7 18.85 4.90 -0.43
C ILE A 7 20.27 4.47 -0.84
N LEU A 8 20.40 3.69 -1.91
CA LEU A 8 21.71 3.24 -2.43
C LEU A 8 22.59 4.42 -2.86
N VAL A 9 22.02 5.35 -3.63
CA VAL A 9 22.75 6.54 -4.11
C VAL A 9 23.16 7.42 -2.93
N SER A 10 22.24 7.69 -1.99
CA SER A 10 22.54 8.51 -0.81
C SER A 10 23.60 7.88 0.09
N ALA A 11 23.55 6.56 0.29
CA ALA A 11 24.57 5.83 1.04
C ALA A 11 25.94 5.97 0.37
N LYS A 12 26.00 5.77 -0.94
CA LYS A 12 27.25 5.88 -1.71
C LYS A 12 27.82 7.30 -1.72
N MET A 13 26.98 8.31 -2.00
CA MET A 13 27.42 9.71 -2.10
C MET A 13 27.87 10.28 -0.76
N ARG A 14 27.25 9.87 0.34
CA ARG A 14 27.53 10.42 1.69
C ARG A 14 28.43 9.53 2.52
N GLY A 15 28.94 8.42 2.00
CA GLY A 15 29.77 7.45 2.75
C GLY A 15 29.01 6.78 3.90
N LEU A 16 27.67 6.71 3.85
CA LEU A 16 26.84 6.12 4.89
C LEU A 16 26.79 4.61 4.73
N LYS A 17 26.63 3.91 5.85
CA LYS A 17 26.41 2.46 5.85
C LYS A 17 25.01 2.16 5.34
N LEU A 18 24.87 1.33 4.31
CA LEU A 18 23.61 1.01 3.63
C LEU A 18 22.55 0.42 4.58
N PHE A 19 22.90 -0.62 5.34
CA PHE A 19 21.93 -1.33 6.19
C PHE A 19 21.31 -0.45 7.28
N PRO A 20 22.07 0.33 8.07
CA PRO A 20 21.47 1.26 9.04
C PRO A 20 20.54 2.27 8.39
N LEU A 21 20.88 2.78 7.19
CA LEU A 21 20.02 3.72 6.48
C LEU A 21 18.72 3.04 6.01
N ALA A 22 18.82 1.82 5.49
CA ALA A 22 17.67 1.01 5.09
C ALA A 22 16.78 0.65 6.29
N ASP A 23 17.37 0.32 7.45
CA ASP A 23 16.63 0.03 8.67
C ASP A 23 15.85 1.24 9.17
N ILE A 24 16.45 2.43 9.17
CA ILE A 24 15.75 3.66 9.51
C ILE A 24 14.59 3.91 8.54
N ALA A 25 14.83 3.75 7.25
CA ALA A 25 13.77 3.87 6.24
C ALA A 25 12.64 2.87 6.50
N GLY A 26 12.95 1.62 6.86
CA GLY A 26 11.96 0.59 7.19
C GLY A 26 11.11 0.92 8.42
N VAL A 27 11.64 1.69 9.37
CA VAL A 27 10.88 2.17 10.54
C VAL A 27 9.95 3.34 10.19
N VAL A 28 10.42 4.28 9.34
CA VAL A 28 9.70 5.55 9.09
C VAL A 28 8.74 5.44 7.91
N ALA A 29 9.07 4.63 6.89
CA ALA A 29 8.27 4.51 5.67
C ALA A 29 6.79 4.12 5.93
N PRO A 30 6.48 3.20 6.86
CA PRO A 30 5.09 2.81 7.11
C PRO A 30 4.18 3.97 7.50
N ILE A 31 4.67 4.93 8.28
CA ILE A 31 3.85 6.08 8.70
C ILE A 31 3.53 7.00 7.50
N GLY A 32 4.49 7.17 6.58
CA GLY A 32 4.28 7.90 5.33
C GLY A 32 3.25 7.20 4.43
N ILE A 33 3.30 5.86 4.35
CA ILE A 33 2.32 5.07 3.61
C ILE A 33 0.93 5.23 4.23
N PHE A 34 0.81 5.14 5.54
CA PHE A 34 -0.47 5.34 6.24
C PHE A 34 -1.13 6.66 5.86
N PHE A 35 -0.41 7.78 6.01
CA PHE A 35 -0.97 9.08 5.68
C PHE A 35 -1.25 9.25 4.18
N GLY A 36 -0.40 8.70 3.32
CA GLY A 36 -0.62 8.71 1.87
C GLY A 36 -1.91 7.98 1.47
N ARG A 37 -2.19 6.82 2.09
CA ARG A 37 -3.44 6.08 1.84
C ARG A 37 -4.67 6.77 2.43
N CYS A 38 -4.54 7.41 3.58
CA CYS A 38 -5.61 8.27 4.12
C CYS A 38 -5.90 9.45 3.18
N ALA A 39 -4.88 10.06 2.59
CA ALA A 39 -5.07 11.11 1.59
C ALA A 39 -5.78 10.60 0.33
N ASN A 40 -5.42 9.41 -0.18
CA ASN A 40 -6.12 8.79 -1.32
C ASN A 40 -7.60 8.53 -0.99
N PHE A 41 -7.92 8.14 0.25
CA PHE A 41 -9.31 7.96 0.69
C PHE A 41 -10.07 9.30 0.69
N ILE A 42 -9.47 10.37 1.23
CA ILE A 42 -10.07 11.72 1.25
C ILE A 42 -10.31 12.23 -0.18
N ASN A 43 -9.36 11.95 -1.09
CA ASN A 43 -9.45 12.35 -2.49
C ASN A 43 -10.39 11.45 -3.32
N ALA A 44 -11.02 10.43 -2.72
CA ALA A 44 -11.87 9.46 -3.41
C ALA A 44 -11.19 8.76 -4.60
N GLU A 45 -9.88 8.50 -4.50
CA GLU A 45 -9.08 7.85 -5.55
C GLU A 45 -8.56 6.47 -5.10
N LEU A 46 -8.25 5.59 -6.08
CA LEU A 46 -7.70 4.24 -5.84
C LEU A 46 -8.61 3.36 -4.96
N TYR A 47 -9.91 3.50 -5.12
CA TYR A 47 -10.91 2.69 -4.44
C TYR A 47 -10.91 1.23 -4.93
N GLY A 48 -11.64 0.37 -4.23
CA GLY A 48 -11.71 -1.04 -4.52
C GLY A 48 -12.86 -1.46 -5.43
N ARG A 49 -13.01 -2.79 -5.57
CA ARG A 49 -14.08 -3.43 -6.34
C ARG A 49 -15.45 -3.14 -5.74
N HIS A 50 -16.48 -3.31 -6.54
CA HIS A 50 -17.87 -3.28 -6.06
C HIS A 50 -18.10 -4.32 -4.98
N THR A 51 -18.94 -3.97 -4.00
CA THR A 51 -19.25 -4.86 -2.89
C THR A 51 -20.64 -4.59 -2.32
N ASP A 52 -21.32 -5.65 -1.94
CA ASP A 52 -22.57 -5.59 -1.18
C ASP A 52 -22.34 -5.70 0.34
N ALA A 53 -21.07 -5.74 0.76
CA ALA A 53 -20.74 -5.81 2.18
C ALA A 53 -21.11 -4.50 2.90
N PRO A 54 -21.51 -4.56 4.20
CA PRO A 54 -21.94 -3.37 4.96
C PRO A 54 -20.83 -2.31 5.16
N ILE A 55 -19.58 -2.64 4.85
CA ILE A 55 -18.43 -1.72 4.85
C ILE A 55 -18.24 -1.02 3.51
N GLY A 56 -19.05 -1.34 2.50
CA GLY A 56 -19.02 -0.67 1.20
C GLY A 56 -19.34 0.81 1.34
N MET A 57 -18.59 1.63 0.58
CA MET A 57 -18.77 3.08 0.57
C MET A 57 -19.02 3.56 -0.86
N ILE A 58 -19.84 4.60 -0.98
CA ILE A 58 -20.07 5.28 -2.25
C ILE A 58 -18.99 6.35 -2.41
N PHE A 59 -18.30 6.30 -3.54
CA PHE A 59 -17.32 7.30 -3.95
C PHE A 59 -17.88 8.07 -5.14
N PRO A 60 -18.52 9.24 -4.92
CA PRO A 60 -19.29 9.97 -5.95
C PRO A 60 -18.48 10.30 -7.20
N GLU A 61 -17.17 10.41 -7.11
CA GLU A 61 -16.27 10.71 -8.20
C GLU A 61 -15.71 9.46 -8.90
N ALA A 62 -15.92 8.28 -8.32
CA ALA A 62 -15.33 7.03 -8.76
C ALA A 62 -15.74 6.60 -10.17
N ASN A 63 -16.97 6.89 -10.57
CA ASN A 63 -17.56 6.40 -11.82
C ASN A 63 -17.60 7.44 -12.92
N THR A 64 -17.04 8.62 -12.71
CA THR A 64 -17.35 9.77 -13.54
C THR A 64 -16.47 9.94 -14.76
N GLY A 65 -15.32 9.22 -14.85
CA GLY A 65 -14.39 9.48 -15.96
C GLY A 65 -14.11 10.99 -16.17
N GLY A 66 -14.22 11.80 -15.10
CA GLY A 66 -14.14 13.23 -15.09
C GLY A 66 -15.49 13.98 -15.10
N THR A 67 -16.62 13.28 -15.08
CA THR A 67 -17.96 13.89 -14.92
C THR A 67 -18.47 13.67 -13.49
N PRO A 68 -18.88 14.72 -12.77
CA PRO A 68 -19.37 14.58 -11.40
C PRO A 68 -20.64 13.74 -11.34
N SER A 69 -20.73 12.82 -10.38
CA SER A 69 -21.98 12.15 -10.04
C SER A 69 -23.01 13.16 -9.57
N ALA A 70 -24.25 12.93 -9.91
CA ALA A 70 -25.37 13.74 -9.42
C ALA A 70 -26.06 13.01 -8.27
N TYR A 71 -26.54 13.75 -7.28
CA TYR A 71 -27.42 13.20 -6.25
C TYR A 71 -28.86 13.30 -6.72
N ASP A 72 -29.54 12.17 -6.87
CA ASP A 72 -30.98 12.13 -7.17
C ASP A 72 -31.79 12.31 -5.88
N TRP A 73 -32.32 13.51 -5.68
CA TRP A 73 -33.11 13.86 -4.51
C TRP A 73 -34.48 13.14 -4.45
N ALA A 74 -34.98 12.68 -5.60
CA ALA A 74 -36.25 11.97 -5.66
C ALA A 74 -36.09 10.50 -5.24
N ALA A 75 -34.99 9.87 -5.65
CA ALA A 75 -34.63 8.51 -5.26
C ALA A 75 -33.85 8.46 -3.94
N ASN A 76 -33.36 9.60 -3.45
CA ASN A 76 -32.48 9.74 -2.28
C ASN A 76 -31.20 8.89 -2.40
N GLU A 77 -30.59 8.92 -3.58
CA GLU A 77 -29.38 8.15 -3.88
C GLU A 77 -28.43 8.89 -4.82
N TRP A 78 -27.14 8.49 -4.80
CA TRP A 78 -26.15 8.95 -5.75
C TRP A 78 -26.30 8.19 -7.06
N VAL A 79 -26.26 8.92 -8.18
CA VAL A 79 -26.39 8.35 -9.53
C VAL A 79 -25.18 8.71 -10.40
N TYR A 80 -24.74 7.75 -11.17
CA TYR A 80 -23.72 7.93 -12.20
C TYR A 80 -24.37 8.28 -13.54
N CYS A 81 -23.93 9.34 -14.16
CA CYS A 81 -24.47 9.82 -15.44
C CYS A 81 -23.40 9.73 -16.52
N ARG A 82 -23.61 8.84 -17.48
CA ARG A 82 -22.64 8.55 -18.55
C ARG A 82 -22.47 9.71 -19.55
N ASP A 83 -23.49 10.53 -19.75
CA ASP A 83 -23.45 11.64 -20.68
C ASP A 83 -23.85 12.94 -19.98
N GLN A 84 -23.14 14.03 -20.28
CA GLN A 84 -23.47 15.37 -19.80
C GLN A 84 -24.63 15.99 -20.53
N ASN A 85 -25.02 15.44 -21.70
CA ASN A 85 -26.17 15.96 -22.46
C ASN A 85 -27.48 15.53 -21.79
N PRO A 86 -28.31 16.49 -21.31
CA PRO A 86 -29.53 16.17 -20.58
C PRO A 86 -30.53 15.31 -21.40
N ALA A 87 -30.45 15.36 -22.74
CA ALA A 87 -31.35 14.59 -23.62
C ALA A 87 -30.98 13.08 -23.68
N TYR A 88 -29.75 12.72 -23.36
CA TYR A 88 -29.22 11.32 -23.43
C TYR A 88 -28.65 10.85 -22.12
N ARG A 89 -28.92 11.53 -21.02
CA ARG A 89 -28.36 11.26 -19.71
C ARG A 89 -28.92 9.96 -19.14
N LEU A 90 -28.18 8.90 -19.28
CA LEU A 90 -28.45 7.63 -18.61
C LEU A 90 -27.77 7.65 -17.24
N CYS A 91 -28.56 7.86 -16.20
CA CYS A 91 -28.09 7.81 -14.82
C CYS A 91 -28.38 6.44 -14.22
N GLN A 92 -27.42 5.88 -13.52
CA GLN A 92 -27.54 4.60 -12.80
C GLN A 92 -27.15 4.82 -11.34
N PRO A 93 -27.74 4.07 -10.39
CA PRO A 93 -27.33 4.11 -9.01
C PRO A 93 -25.83 3.82 -8.87
N GLU A 94 -25.14 4.56 -8.01
CA GLU A 94 -23.76 4.27 -7.70
C GLU A 94 -23.69 3.05 -6.79
N MET A 95 -22.89 2.07 -7.21
CA MET A 95 -22.69 0.84 -6.45
C MET A 95 -21.61 1.05 -5.39
N PRO A 96 -21.85 0.60 -4.15
CA PRO A 96 -20.85 0.66 -3.10
C PRO A 96 -19.57 -0.08 -3.49
N ARG A 97 -18.42 0.45 -3.06
CA ARG A 97 -17.10 -0.10 -3.32
C ARG A 97 -16.33 -0.33 -2.03
N HIS A 98 -15.41 -1.29 -2.03
CA HIS A 98 -14.49 -1.47 -0.92
C HIS A 98 -13.61 -0.22 -0.73
N PRO A 99 -13.52 0.35 0.49
CA PRO A 99 -12.57 1.41 0.82
C PRO A 99 -11.14 0.82 0.94
N SER A 100 -10.61 0.31 -0.19
CA SER A 100 -9.32 -0.39 -0.24
C SER A 100 -8.17 0.48 0.27
N GLN A 101 -8.28 1.80 0.13
CA GLN A 101 -7.30 2.76 0.66
C GLN A 101 -7.13 2.61 2.18
N LEU A 102 -8.24 2.39 2.92
CA LEU A 102 -8.21 2.19 4.38
C LEU A 102 -7.61 0.83 4.75
N TYR A 103 -7.84 -0.22 3.93
CA TYR A 103 -7.21 -1.52 4.14
C TYR A 103 -5.70 -1.41 3.94
N GLU A 104 -5.27 -0.74 2.87
CA GLU A 104 -3.86 -0.47 2.60
C GLU A 104 -3.24 0.42 3.70
N ALA A 105 -3.94 1.47 4.15
CA ALA A 105 -3.47 2.30 5.25
C ALA A 105 -3.19 1.48 6.50
N PHE A 106 -4.08 0.56 6.85
CA PHE A 106 -3.92 -0.30 8.01
C PHE A 106 -2.83 -1.36 7.80
N LEU A 107 -2.91 -2.16 6.73
CA LEU A 107 -2.06 -3.33 6.52
C LEU A 107 -0.64 -2.98 6.09
N GLU A 108 -0.47 -1.95 5.25
CA GLU A 108 0.82 -1.52 4.71
C GLU A 108 1.46 -0.39 5.53
N GLY A 109 0.66 0.36 6.29
CA GLY A 109 1.06 1.53 7.06
C GLY A 109 1.02 1.33 8.56
N LEU A 110 -0.16 1.43 9.17
CA LEU A 110 -0.31 1.49 10.64
C LEU A 110 0.20 0.23 11.34
N LEU A 111 -0.21 -0.95 10.87
CA LEU A 111 0.16 -2.23 11.48
C LEU A 111 1.69 -2.46 11.46
N PRO A 112 2.39 -2.37 10.31
CA PRO A 112 3.83 -2.52 10.30
C PRO A 112 4.54 -1.42 11.11
N PHE A 113 4.05 -0.19 11.13
CA PHE A 113 4.60 0.88 11.98
C PHE A 113 4.57 0.50 13.46
N LEU A 114 3.42 0.04 13.97
CA LEU A 114 3.28 -0.35 15.37
C LEU A 114 4.15 -1.54 15.71
N VAL A 115 4.12 -2.60 14.89
CA VAL A 115 4.90 -3.81 15.13
C VAL A 115 6.40 -3.51 15.14
N ILE A 116 6.89 -2.82 14.10
CA ILE A 116 8.32 -2.50 13.99
C ILE A 116 8.74 -1.57 15.14
N SER A 117 7.92 -0.58 15.50
CA SER A 117 8.20 0.29 16.64
C SER A 117 8.32 -0.49 17.94
N ILE A 118 7.40 -1.41 18.23
CA ILE A 118 7.49 -2.29 19.41
C ILE A 118 8.77 -3.11 19.37
N LEU A 119 9.12 -3.71 18.21
CA LEU A 119 10.33 -4.50 18.07
C LEU A 119 11.61 -3.66 18.27
N VAL A 120 11.61 -2.41 17.82
CA VAL A 120 12.71 -1.48 18.04
C VAL A 120 12.86 -1.15 19.53
N TRP A 121 11.77 -0.76 20.18
CA TRP A 121 11.79 -0.30 21.57
C TRP A 121 12.01 -1.46 22.57
N ARG A 122 11.30 -2.57 22.38
CA ARG A 122 11.32 -3.68 23.35
C ARG A 122 12.48 -4.65 23.13
N PHE A 123 12.88 -4.87 21.87
CA PHE A 123 13.84 -5.91 21.51
C PHE A 123 15.12 -5.36 20.86
N GLY A 124 15.24 -4.05 20.70
CA GLY A 124 16.42 -3.43 20.12
C GLY A 124 16.70 -3.87 18.67
N LEU A 125 15.64 -3.95 17.86
CA LEU A 125 15.68 -4.46 16.48
C LEU A 125 16.81 -3.83 15.66
N LEU A 126 17.05 -2.52 15.81
CA LEU A 126 18.08 -1.77 15.07
C LEU A 126 19.53 -2.20 15.43
N LYS A 127 19.72 -3.01 16.47
CA LYS A 127 21.03 -3.62 16.74
C LYS A 127 21.41 -4.68 15.70
N ARG A 128 20.46 -5.20 14.93
CA ARG A 128 20.67 -6.20 13.88
C ARG A 128 20.48 -5.56 12.50
N ARG A 129 21.57 -5.41 11.78
CA ARG A 129 21.63 -4.71 10.50
C ARG A 129 20.75 -5.39 9.43
N GLY A 130 19.88 -4.61 8.79
CA GLY A 130 18.97 -5.06 7.72
C GLY A 130 17.68 -5.71 8.24
N LEU A 131 17.55 -5.94 9.55
CA LEU A 131 16.42 -6.69 10.09
C LEU A 131 15.13 -5.87 10.07
N ALA A 132 15.18 -4.58 10.41
CA ALA A 132 14.02 -3.72 10.38
C ALA A 132 13.52 -3.49 8.94
N ALA A 133 14.44 -3.26 8.01
CA ALA A 133 14.11 -3.15 6.57
C ALA A 133 13.48 -4.45 6.05
N GLY A 134 14.05 -5.61 6.41
CA GLY A 134 13.53 -6.91 5.99
C GLY A 134 12.11 -7.17 6.50
N ILE A 135 11.85 -6.89 7.79
CA ILE A 135 10.52 -7.02 8.39
C ILE A 135 9.52 -6.08 7.71
N PHE A 136 9.91 -4.82 7.46
CA PHE A 136 9.07 -3.89 6.73
C PHE A 136 8.69 -4.41 5.34
N LEU A 137 9.66 -4.90 4.56
CA LEU A 137 9.39 -5.44 3.22
C LEU A 137 8.41 -6.61 3.26
N LEU A 138 8.53 -7.51 4.25
CA LEU A 138 7.62 -8.64 4.40
C LEU A 138 6.20 -8.18 4.77
N PHE A 139 6.06 -7.24 5.71
CA PHE A 139 4.76 -6.69 6.07
C PHE A 139 4.10 -5.98 4.88
N TYR A 140 4.87 -5.16 4.18
CA TYR A 140 4.36 -4.46 3.00
C TYR A 140 3.92 -5.43 1.91
N ALA A 141 4.75 -6.44 1.58
CA ALA A 141 4.43 -7.43 0.56
C ALA A 141 3.18 -8.25 0.94
N ALA A 142 3.04 -8.63 2.22
CA ALA A 142 1.86 -9.32 2.72
C ALA A 142 0.61 -8.42 2.67
N GLY A 143 0.70 -7.21 3.18
CA GLY A 143 -0.38 -6.22 3.14
C GLY A 143 -0.84 -5.96 1.70
N ARG A 144 0.11 -5.76 0.79
CA ARG A 144 -0.17 -5.56 -0.63
C ARG A 144 -0.87 -6.77 -1.25
N THR A 145 -0.40 -7.97 -0.98
CA THR A 145 -1.00 -9.21 -1.49
C THR A 145 -2.45 -9.38 -1.02
N ILE A 146 -2.72 -9.02 0.25
CA ILE A 146 -4.08 -9.08 0.83
C ILE A 146 -4.96 -7.98 0.24
N SER A 147 -4.49 -6.73 0.21
CA SER A 147 -5.26 -5.58 -0.26
C SER A 147 -5.63 -5.69 -1.74
N GLU A 148 -4.81 -6.36 -2.54
CA GLU A 148 -5.04 -6.55 -3.97
C GLU A 148 -6.31 -7.38 -4.25
N GLN A 149 -6.76 -8.21 -3.30
CA GLN A 149 -8.02 -8.95 -3.43
C GLN A 149 -9.24 -8.01 -3.47
N PHE A 150 -9.13 -6.85 -2.87
CA PHE A 150 -10.20 -5.86 -2.74
C PHE A 150 -10.07 -4.71 -3.74
N ARG A 151 -8.92 -4.61 -4.43
CA ARG A 151 -8.67 -3.56 -5.43
C ARG A 151 -9.31 -3.88 -6.77
N GLU A 152 -9.65 -2.84 -7.50
CA GLU A 152 -10.00 -2.96 -8.91
C GLU A 152 -8.75 -3.33 -9.73
N PRO A 153 -8.82 -4.35 -10.61
CA PRO A 153 -7.68 -4.72 -11.44
C PRO A 153 -7.25 -3.58 -12.36
N ASP A 154 -5.94 -3.35 -12.46
CA ASP A 154 -5.42 -2.37 -13.41
C ASP A 154 -5.75 -2.79 -14.85
N SER A 155 -6.34 -1.90 -15.63
CA SER A 155 -6.75 -2.16 -17.02
C SER A 155 -5.59 -2.61 -17.93
N PHE A 156 -4.36 -2.26 -17.56
CA PHE A 156 -3.15 -2.62 -18.31
C PHE A 156 -2.82 -4.13 -18.26
N THR A 157 -3.30 -4.85 -17.25
CA THR A 157 -3.01 -6.29 -17.08
C THR A 157 -4.04 -7.21 -17.73
N MET A 158 -5.16 -6.66 -18.19
CA MET A 158 -6.22 -7.45 -18.84
C MET A 158 -5.69 -8.11 -20.12
N GLY A 159 -5.61 -9.44 -20.09
CA GLY A 159 -5.19 -10.26 -21.23
C GLY A 159 -3.68 -10.57 -21.34
N VAL A 160 -2.83 -10.03 -20.45
CA VAL A 160 -1.38 -10.31 -20.44
C VAL A 160 -1.02 -11.34 -19.36
N LEU A 161 -1.71 -11.30 -18.23
CA LEU A 161 -1.51 -12.23 -17.10
C LEU A 161 -2.77 -13.09 -16.89
N PRO A 162 -2.61 -14.28 -16.28
CA PRO A 162 -3.77 -15.05 -15.83
C PRO A 162 -4.63 -14.23 -14.87
N ASP A 163 -5.96 -14.41 -14.92
CA ASP A 163 -6.93 -13.61 -14.15
C ASP A 163 -6.73 -13.65 -12.62
N TRP A 164 -5.98 -14.63 -12.11
CA TRP A 164 -5.64 -14.79 -10.69
C TRP A 164 -4.35 -14.06 -10.27
N VAL A 165 -3.57 -13.54 -11.25
CA VAL A 165 -2.32 -12.77 -10.97
C VAL A 165 -2.55 -11.31 -11.26
N THR A 166 -2.34 -10.47 -10.25
CA THR A 166 -2.41 -9.02 -10.41
C THR A 166 -1.01 -8.41 -10.55
N MET A 167 -0.93 -7.23 -11.15
CA MET A 167 0.33 -6.50 -11.24
C MET A 167 0.90 -6.17 -9.85
N GLY A 168 0.02 -5.87 -8.89
CA GLY A 168 0.45 -5.60 -7.51
C GLY A 168 1.12 -6.81 -6.86
N GLN A 169 0.62 -8.02 -7.10
CA GLN A 169 1.24 -9.27 -6.63
C GLN A 169 2.60 -9.49 -7.28
N LEU A 170 2.70 -9.32 -8.61
CA LEU A 170 3.95 -9.50 -9.34
C LEU A 170 5.04 -8.53 -8.86
N LEU A 171 4.69 -7.26 -8.68
CA LEU A 171 5.59 -6.23 -8.17
C LEU A 171 5.97 -6.44 -6.69
N SER A 172 5.21 -7.24 -5.94
CA SER A 172 5.52 -7.59 -4.55
C SER A 172 6.53 -8.74 -4.42
N LEU A 173 6.74 -9.56 -5.47
CA LEU A 173 7.69 -10.67 -5.44
C LEU A 173 9.13 -10.25 -5.07
N PRO A 174 9.73 -9.20 -5.66
CA PRO A 174 11.05 -8.73 -5.24
C PRO A 174 11.09 -8.31 -3.76
N MET A 175 9.98 -7.81 -3.21
CA MET A 175 9.91 -7.42 -1.81
C MET A 175 9.83 -8.64 -0.89
N TRP A 176 9.09 -9.68 -1.26
CA TRP A 176 9.09 -10.96 -0.56
C TRP A 176 10.50 -11.56 -0.50
N ILE A 177 11.17 -11.66 -1.65
CA ILE A 177 12.53 -12.21 -1.74
C ILE A 177 13.51 -11.36 -0.93
N GLY A 178 13.53 -10.05 -1.16
CA GLY A 178 14.40 -9.12 -0.45
C GLY A 178 14.16 -9.10 1.05
N GLY A 179 12.89 -9.16 1.48
CA GLY A 179 12.51 -9.22 2.88
C GLY A 179 13.03 -10.48 3.57
N VAL A 180 12.81 -11.66 2.96
CA VAL A 180 13.33 -12.94 3.50
C VAL A 180 14.86 -12.92 3.59
N LEU A 181 15.55 -12.47 2.54
CA LEU A 181 17.01 -12.40 2.53
C LEU A 181 17.56 -11.44 3.60
N LEU A 182 16.93 -10.28 3.78
CA LEU A 182 17.35 -9.31 4.80
C LEU A 182 17.09 -9.82 6.23
N VAL A 183 15.94 -10.45 6.46
CA VAL A 183 15.63 -11.08 7.76
C VAL A 183 16.63 -12.20 8.06
N TRP A 184 16.86 -13.09 7.11
CA TRP A 184 17.84 -14.15 7.25
C TRP A 184 19.25 -13.58 7.54
N TYR A 185 19.68 -12.58 6.78
CA TYR A 185 20.98 -11.91 6.98
C TYR A 185 21.08 -11.28 8.38
N GLY A 186 20.05 -10.54 8.83
CA GLY A 186 20.04 -9.87 10.13
C GLY A 186 20.01 -10.85 11.31
N LEU A 187 19.38 -12.02 11.16
CA LEU A 187 19.34 -13.07 12.18
C LEU A 187 20.61 -13.91 12.22
N SER A 188 21.25 -14.12 11.07
CA SER A 188 22.49 -14.94 10.96
C SER A 188 23.73 -14.24 11.51
N ARG A 189 23.64 -12.94 11.83
CA ARG A 189 24.79 -12.18 12.33
C ARG A 189 24.59 -11.73 13.79
N PRO A 190 25.69 -11.65 14.57
CA PRO A 190 25.59 -11.12 15.92
C PRO A 190 25.14 -9.66 15.92
N PRO A 191 24.45 -9.20 16.97
CA PRO A 191 24.05 -7.80 17.11
C PRO A 191 25.27 -6.87 17.07
N ALA A 192 25.10 -5.69 16.49
CA ALA A 192 26.14 -4.68 16.46
C ALA A 192 26.52 -4.29 17.91
N GLY A 193 27.79 -4.42 18.25
CA GLY A 193 28.30 -4.18 19.59
C GLY A 193 28.67 -5.46 20.38
N ALA A 194 28.29 -6.64 19.92
CA ALA A 194 28.72 -7.92 20.55
C ALA A 194 30.16 -8.35 20.19
N GLU A 195 30.79 -7.66 19.25
CA GLU A 195 32.18 -7.95 18.81
C GLU A 195 33.26 -7.29 19.71
N ARG A 196 32.88 -6.73 20.86
CA ARG A 196 33.82 -6.04 21.77
C ARG A 196 33.85 -6.67 23.17
N VAL A 197 33.83 -8.00 23.26
CA VAL A 197 34.16 -8.68 24.49
C VAL A 197 35.18 -9.77 24.17
#